data_5d61e95049d9964f8e32de1e4439a7a7
#
_entry.id   5d61e95049d9964f8e32de1e4439a7a7
#
_cell.length_a   1.000
_cell.length_b   1.000
_cell.length_c   1.000
_cell.angle_alpha   90.00
_cell.angle_beta   90.00
_cell.angle_gamma   90.00
#
_symmetry.space_group_name_H-M   'P 1'
#
loop_
_entity.id
_entity.type
_entity.pdbx_description
1 polymer ?
#
loop_
_entity_poly.entity_id
_entity_poly.type
_entity_poly.pdbx_seq_one_letter_code
_entity_poly.pdbx_strand_id
1 'polypeptide(L)'
;MTGPAGNGRPGSGEATTAARPHFGDRLTNAVEARRSQIVLGIDPDPMKLWPAAVEDSSEARARLASTLSEAEGAAGEVRESSPGGAELGVVARLESAAAVLAHCLALIDAAGPACVAVKPQLACFERLGAPGWLALEHVAMHARASGLLVLADGKRGDVPVTAAAYGQALVGGTPSPFGTVAGLEADAFTANPLLGRDALEPLIQAARARGAGAFVLVRTSNPGAADILDARLESGEHLWERLARLVAELGEEDAGAGEGQSGAVRLSDVGAVTGATRPEHLSRLRELMPRTPFLLPGIGAQGGDVAALAPAFAPGRAGGLVTASRSIANAYEQSGSSPESAARAEAERLREQAWSLT
;
A
#
# COMPACT_ATOMS: atom_id res chain seq x y z
N MET A 1 -21.32 -21.06 59.11
CA MET A 1 -21.67 -21.21 57.69
C MET A 1 -20.86 -20.19 56.92
N THR A 2 -19.77 -20.63 56.36
CA THR A 2 -18.77 -19.82 55.63
C THR A 2 -19.10 -19.89 54.13
N GLY A 3 -19.39 -18.75 53.52
CA GLY A 3 -19.59 -18.65 52.08
C GLY A 3 -18.25 -18.60 51.32
N PRO A 4 -18.19 -19.04 50.06
CA PRO A 4 -16.91 -19.16 49.31
C PRO A 4 -16.44 -17.82 48.76
N ALA A 5 -15.13 -17.63 48.85
CA ALA A 5 -14.40 -16.50 48.32
C ALA A 5 -14.47 -16.42 46.76
N GLY A 6 -14.83 -15.27 46.24
CA GLY A 6 -14.82 -14.98 44.83
C GLY A 6 -13.38 -14.84 44.29
N ASN A 7 -13.06 -15.71 43.31
CA ASN A 7 -11.84 -15.57 42.50
C ASN A 7 -11.97 -14.37 41.55
N GLY A 8 -11.35 -13.25 41.90
CA GLY A 8 -11.12 -12.15 41.00
C GLY A 8 -10.10 -12.55 39.94
N ARG A 9 -10.50 -12.65 38.69
CA ARG A 9 -9.58 -12.69 37.53
C ARG A 9 -8.85 -11.35 37.44
N PRO A 10 -7.54 -11.32 37.26
CA PRO A 10 -6.85 -10.07 36.99
C PRO A 10 -7.31 -9.54 35.63
N GLY A 11 -7.75 -8.28 35.61
CA GLY A 11 -8.14 -7.57 34.41
C GLY A 11 -6.97 -7.54 33.44
N SER A 12 -7.19 -8.02 32.23
CA SER A 12 -6.30 -7.83 31.09
C SER A 12 -6.20 -6.33 30.85
N GLY A 13 -5.07 -5.74 31.20
CA GLY A 13 -4.75 -4.37 30.84
C GLY A 13 -4.72 -4.27 29.31
N GLU A 14 -5.76 -3.68 28.72
CA GLU A 14 -5.71 -3.18 27.36
C GLU A 14 -4.58 -2.16 27.29
N ALA A 15 -3.48 -2.52 26.64
CA ALA A 15 -2.51 -1.55 26.22
C ALA A 15 -3.21 -0.62 25.21
N THR A 16 -3.65 0.54 25.70
CA THR A 16 -4.14 1.63 24.86
C THR A 16 -2.96 2.08 23.99
N THR A 17 -2.81 1.47 22.82
CA THR A 17 -1.95 2.03 21.76
C THR A 17 -2.50 3.41 21.45
N ALA A 18 -1.70 4.45 21.72
CA ALA A 18 -2.05 5.83 21.38
C ALA A 18 -2.52 5.87 19.91
N ALA A 19 -3.66 6.51 19.67
CA ALA A 19 -4.21 6.63 18.32
C ALA A 19 -3.16 7.27 17.40
N ARG A 20 -2.85 6.65 16.28
CA ARG A 20 -1.94 7.22 15.28
C ARG A 20 -2.48 8.58 14.82
N PRO A 21 -1.62 9.58 14.56
CA PRO A 21 -2.05 10.86 13.99
C PRO A 21 -2.80 10.65 12.66
N HIS A 22 -3.61 11.65 12.29
CA HIS A 22 -4.34 11.65 11.04
C HIS A 22 -3.45 11.36 9.81
N PHE A 23 -3.96 10.58 8.84
CA PHE A 23 -3.16 10.15 7.69
C PHE A 23 -2.57 11.31 6.89
N GLY A 24 -3.35 12.35 6.62
CA GLY A 24 -2.87 13.53 5.88
C GLY A 24 -1.68 14.23 6.55
N ASP A 25 -1.68 14.32 7.89
CA ASP A 25 -0.57 14.89 8.65
C ASP A 25 0.66 13.96 8.60
N ARG A 26 0.47 12.66 8.78
CA ARG A 26 1.53 11.67 8.67
C ARG A 26 2.18 11.66 7.30
N LEU A 27 1.36 11.74 6.24
CA LEU A 27 1.83 11.81 4.86
C LEU A 27 2.64 13.08 4.61
N THR A 28 2.12 14.24 5.03
CA THR A 28 2.81 15.52 4.89
C THR A 28 4.15 15.52 5.61
N ASN A 29 4.17 15.06 6.86
CA ASN A 29 5.39 14.96 7.66
C ASN A 29 6.42 14.00 7.02
N ALA A 30 5.97 12.87 6.50
CA ALA A 30 6.85 11.89 5.85
C ALA A 30 7.46 12.45 4.55
N VAL A 31 6.66 13.11 3.71
CA VAL A 31 7.11 13.76 2.47
C VAL A 31 8.16 14.83 2.77
N GLU A 32 7.93 15.70 3.74
CA GLU A 32 8.87 16.75 4.11
C GLU A 32 10.15 16.18 4.74
N ALA A 33 10.03 15.25 5.67
CA ALA A 33 11.19 14.66 6.36
C ALA A 33 12.11 13.91 5.39
N ARG A 34 11.54 13.20 4.42
CA ARG A 34 12.30 12.42 3.42
C ARG A 34 12.64 13.23 2.17
N ARG A 35 12.09 14.43 2.03
CA ARG A 35 12.21 15.28 0.84
C ARG A 35 11.91 14.50 -0.43
N SER A 36 10.82 13.75 -0.43
CA SER A 36 10.46 12.84 -1.51
C SER A 36 8.94 12.65 -1.61
N GLN A 37 8.43 12.64 -2.83
CA GLN A 37 7.08 12.22 -3.20
C GLN A 37 7.08 10.84 -3.89
N ILE A 38 8.23 10.15 -3.94
CA ILE A 38 8.35 8.89 -4.67
C ILE A 38 7.80 7.74 -3.84
N VAL A 39 6.94 6.94 -4.46
CA VAL A 39 6.42 5.68 -3.95
C VAL A 39 7.05 4.54 -4.74
N LEU A 40 7.84 3.72 -4.07
CA LEU A 40 8.46 2.55 -4.65
C LEU A 40 7.42 1.45 -4.86
N GLY A 41 7.08 1.15 -6.10
CA GLY A 41 6.21 0.01 -6.42
C GLY A 41 6.97 -1.31 -6.25
N ILE A 42 6.38 -2.21 -5.49
CA ILE A 42 6.90 -3.57 -5.23
C ILE A 42 5.97 -4.56 -5.96
N ASP A 43 6.30 -4.84 -7.22
CA ASP A 43 5.50 -5.69 -8.13
C ASP A 43 6.36 -6.91 -8.58
N PRO A 44 6.82 -7.79 -7.66
CA PRO A 44 7.79 -8.82 -8.01
C PRO A 44 7.21 -9.84 -9.00
N ASP A 45 7.98 -10.13 -10.05
CA ASP A 45 7.75 -11.24 -10.95
C ASP A 45 8.79 -12.33 -10.66
N PRO A 46 8.39 -13.55 -10.19
CA PRO A 46 9.34 -14.61 -9.87
C PRO A 46 10.28 -14.99 -11.01
N MET A 47 9.95 -14.67 -12.27
CA MET A 47 10.81 -14.90 -13.44
C MET A 47 11.77 -13.74 -13.73
N LYS A 48 11.70 -12.62 -12.99
CA LYS A 48 12.46 -11.38 -13.23
C LYS A 48 13.04 -10.79 -11.95
N LEU A 49 13.40 -11.65 -11.02
CA LEU A 49 14.06 -11.22 -9.79
C LEU A 49 15.53 -10.87 -10.06
N TRP A 50 16.12 -10.07 -9.21
CA TRP A 50 17.55 -9.84 -9.27
C TRP A 50 18.33 -11.14 -9.07
N PRO A 51 19.39 -11.40 -9.84
CA PRO A 51 20.13 -12.68 -9.78
C PRO A 51 20.57 -13.06 -8.37
N ALA A 52 21.17 -12.12 -7.62
CA ALA A 52 21.60 -12.32 -6.25
C ALA A 52 20.46 -12.78 -5.32
N ALA A 53 19.25 -12.27 -5.51
CA ALA A 53 18.09 -12.68 -4.70
C ALA A 53 17.63 -14.11 -4.98
N VAL A 54 17.90 -14.63 -6.18
CA VAL A 54 17.62 -16.03 -6.53
C VAL A 54 18.72 -16.96 -6.03
N GLU A 55 19.98 -16.53 -6.16
CA GLU A 55 21.15 -17.31 -5.78
C GLU A 55 21.30 -17.44 -4.25
N ASP A 56 20.94 -16.38 -3.49
CA ASP A 56 21.05 -16.32 -2.04
C ASP A 56 19.73 -15.92 -1.37
N SER A 57 18.75 -16.79 -1.49
CA SER A 57 17.47 -16.66 -0.76
C SER A 57 17.42 -17.43 0.56
N SER A 58 18.53 -17.99 1.02
CA SER A 58 18.60 -18.88 2.17
C SER A 58 18.11 -18.24 3.48
N GLU A 59 18.49 -17.00 3.76
CA GLU A 59 18.03 -16.26 4.94
C GLU A 59 16.51 -15.95 4.85
N ALA A 60 16.03 -15.50 3.70
CA ALA A 60 14.61 -15.25 3.48
C ALA A 60 13.78 -16.54 3.65
N ARG A 61 14.29 -17.67 3.14
CA ARG A 61 13.69 -18.99 3.32
C ARG A 61 13.64 -19.39 4.80
N ALA A 62 14.73 -19.19 5.54
CA ALA A 62 14.77 -19.49 6.96
C ALA A 62 13.74 -18.64 7.75
N ARG A 63 13.59 -17.37 7.44
CA ARG A 63 12.59 -16.50 8.05
C ARG A 63 11.17 -17.02 7.81
N LEU A 64 10.80 -17.35 6.55
CA LEU A 64 9.48 -17.89 6.22
C LEU A 64 9.22 -19.23 6.89
N ALA A 65 10.23 -20.13 6.88
CA ALA A 65 10.13 -21.44 7.51
C ALA A 65 10.01 -21.36 9.03
N SER A 66 10.75 -20.47 9.69
CA SER A 66 10.66 -20.23 11.15
C SER A 66 9.26 -19.82 11.56
N THR A 67 8.67 -18.86 10.87
CA THR A 67 7.30 -18.39 11.17
C THR A 67 6.25 -19.49 11.00
N LEU A 68 6.40 -20.35 9.98
CA LEU A 68 5.51 -21.51 9.77
C LEU A 68 5.72 -22.57 10.84
N SER A 69 6.97 -22.87 11.22
CA SER A 69 7.30 -23.86 12.24
C SER A 69 6.91 -23.43 13.65
N GLU A 70 7.02 -22.15 13.99
CA GLU A 70 6.53 -21.60 15.26
C GLU A 70 5.01 -21.77 15.38
N ALA A 71 4.28 -21.61 14.28
CA ALA A 71 2.83 -21.85 14.24
C ALA A 71 2.50 -23.35 14.43
N GLU A 72 3.27 -24.26 13.84
CA GLU A 72 3.11 -25.72 14.02
C GLU A 72 3.45 -26.15 15.45
N GLY A 73 4.52 -25.64 16.03
CA GLY A 73 4.91 -25.94 17.41
C GLY A 73 3.89 -25.48 18.45
N ALA A 74 3.17 -24.39 18.19
CA ALA A 74 2.08 -23.90 19.02
C ALA A 74 0.76 -24.68 18.85
N ALA A 75 0.55 -25.34 17.70
CA ALA A 75 -0.68 -26.03 17.35
C ALA A 75 -0.74 -27.53 17.76
N GLY A 76 0.39 -28.12 18.17
CA GLY A 76 0.47 -29.58 18.40
C GLY A 76 0.44 -30.38 17.09
N GLU A 77 1.04 -31.57 17.08
CA GLU A 77 1.27 -32.40 15.89
C GLU A 77 -0.03 -32.66 15.09
N VAL A 78 -0.24 -31.96 14.00
CA VAL A 78 -1.16 -32.38 12.94
C VAL A 78 -0.29 -32.97 11.82
N ARG A 79 -0.01 -34.25 11.91
CA ARG A 79 0.57 -35.04 10.82
C ARG A 79 -0.53 -35.46 9.86
N GLU A 80 -0.69 -34.76 8.75
CA GLU A 80 -1.36 -35.31 7.57
C GLU A 80 -0.31 -35.67 6.52
N SER A 81 -0.33 -36.94 6.13
CA SER A 81 0.46 -37.48 5.02
C SER A 81 -0.09 -36.96 3.70
N SER A 82 0.56 -35.94 3.13
CA SER A 82 0.22 -35.44 1.79
C SER A 82 0.77 -36.36 0.70
N PRO A 83 0.04 -36.58 -0.41
CA PRO A 83 0.58 -37.33 -1.56
C PRO A 83 1.75 -36.57 -2.20
N GLY A 84 2.82 -37.26 -2.60
CA GLY A 84 4.10 -36.68 -3.04
C GLY A 84 4.08 -35.59 -4.13
N GLY A 85 2.99 -35.43 -4.89
CA GLY A 85 2.82 -34.33 -5.83
C GLY A 85 2.45 -32.99 -5.15
N ALA A 86 1.82 -33.03 -3.98
CA ALA A 86 1.50 -31.85 -3.18
C ALA A 86 2.74 -31.27 -2.49
N GLU A 87 3.69 -32.12 -2.06
CA GLU A 87 4.94 -31.69 -1.45
C GLU A 87 5.82 -30.86 -2.40
N LEU A 88 5.96 -31.29 -3.66
CA LEU A 88 6.70 -30.53 -4.68
C LEU A 88 6.09 -29.14 -4.92
N GLY A 89 4.75 -29.02 -4.89
CA GLY A 89 4.06 -27.76 -5.05
C GLY A 89 4.28 -26.81 -3.85
N VAL A 90 4.33 -27.34 -2.63
CA VAL A 90 4.60 -26.55 -1.41
C VAL A 90 6.03 -26.03 -1.39
N VAL A 91 7.00 -26.89 -1.72
CA VAL A 91 8.43 -26.52 -1.80
C VAL A 91 8.62 -25.41 -2.85
N ALA A 92 8.08 -25.57 -4.06
CA ALA A 92 8.20 -24.57 -5.11
C ALA A 92 7.60 -23.21 -4.71
N ARG A 93 6.47 -23.20 -3.98
CA ARG A 93 5.88 -21.97 -3.45
C ARG A 93 6.76 -21.30 -2.40
N LEU A 94 7.33 -22.08 -1.48
CA LEU A 94 8.20 -21.55 -0.43
C LEU A 94 9.50 -20.97 -1.03
N GLU A 95 10.14 -21.68 -1.96
CA GLU A 95 11.35 -21.19 -2.64
C GLU A 95 11.07 -19.92 -3.45
N SER A 96 9.96 -19.90 -4.19
CA SER A 96 9.56 -18.72 -4.95
C SER A 96 9.25 -17.52 -4.03
N ALA A 97 8.57 -17.75 -2.91
CA ALA A 97 8.26 -16.70 -1.95
C ALA A 97 9.53 -16.20 -1.24
N ALA A 98 10.50 -17.08 -0.96
CA ALA A 98 11.78 -16.70 -0.37
C ALA A 98 12.61 -15.83 -1.33
N ALA A 99 12.72 -16.21 -2.59
CA ALA A 99 13.41 -15.41 -3.60
C ALA A 99 12.72 -14.05 -3.84
N VAL A 100 11.39 -14.04 -3.86
CA VAL A 100 10.60 -12.78 -3.93
C VAL A 100 10.86 -11.92 -2.71
N LEU A 101 10.87 -12.47 -1.50
CA LEU A 101 11.19 -11.74 -0.28
C LEU A 101 12.59 -11.14 -0.35
N ALA A 102 13.61 -11.93 -0.66
CA ALA A 102 15.00 -11.46 -0.78
C ALA A 102 15.12 -10.31 -1.78
N HIS A 103 14.50 -10.44 -2.95
CA HIS A 103 14.47 -9.38 -3.97
C HIS A 103 13.80 -8.10 -3.44
N CYS A 104 12.65 -8.21 -2.78
CA CYS A 104 11.92 -7.05 -2.28
C CYS A 104 12.71 -6.32 -1.19
N LEU A 105 13.36 -7.06 -0.27
CA LEU A 105 14.19 -6.46 0.77
C LEU A 105 15.38 -5.70 0.16
N ALA A 106 16.11 -6.33 -0.77
CA ALA A 106 17.24 -5.70 -1.46
C ALA A 106 16.80 -4.44 -2.24
N LEU A 107 15.65 -4.48 -2.90
CA LEU A 107 15.09 -3.33 -3.61
C LEU A 107 14.71 -2.18 -2.65
N ILE A 108 14.14 -2.48 -1.49
CA ILE A 108 13.82 -1.49 -0.45
C ILE A 108 15.11 -0.87 0.11
N ASP A 109 16.13 -1.68 0.39
CA ASP A 109 17.41 -1.18 0.92
C ASP A 109 18.14 -0.30 -0.11
N ALA A 110 18.03 -0.62 -1.39
CA ALA A 110 18.65 0.15 -2.45
C ALA A 110 17.93 1.48 -2.75
N ALA A 111 16.62 1.44 -3.00
CA ALA A 111 15.83 2.57 -3.49
C ALA A 111 15.03 3.29 -2.40
N GLY A 112 14.73 2.63 -1.28
CA GLY A 112 13.93 3.17 -0.18
C GLY A 112 14.44 4.49 0.41
N PRO A 113 15.76 4.72 0.54
CA PRO A 113 16.27 6.02 1.00
C PRO A 113 15.78 7.23 0.19
N ALA A 114 15.51 7.05 -1.09
CA ALA A 114 14.98 8.10 -1.97
C ALA A 114 13.43 8.17 -2.02
N CYS A 115 12.73 7.27 -1.31
CA CYS A 115 11.28 7.13 -1.38
C CYS A 115 10.60 7.55 -0.07
N VAL A 116 9.32 7.94 -0.14
CA VAL A 116 8.49 8.22 1.04
C VAL A 116 7.69 6.99 1.47
N ALA A 117 7.40 6.10 0.54
CA ALA A 117 6.58 4.92 0.78
C ALA A 117 6.99 3.75 -0.12
N VAL A 118 6.58 2.54 0.27
CA VAL A 118 6.49 1.38 -0.62
C VAL A 118 5.04 1.09 -0.96
N LYS A 119 4.80 0.53 -2.14
CA LYS A 119 3.47 0.12 -2.59
C LYS A 119 3.51 -1.34 -3.08
N PRO A 120 3.44 -2.32 -2.16
CA PRO A 120 3.38 -3.72 -2.55
C PRO A 120 2.06 -4.01 -3.29
N GLN A 121 2.19 -4.62 -4.48
CA GLN A 121 1.07 -5.12 -5.26
C GLN A 121 0.65 -6.48 -4.72
N LEU A 122 -0.49 -6.55 -4.04
CA LEU A 122 -0.93 -7.74 -3.31
C LEU A 122 -1.01 -8.98 -4.22
N ALA A 123 -1.52 -8.83 -5.43
CA ALA A 123 -1.65 -9.94 -6.39
C ALA A 123 -0.32 -10.65 -6.68
N CYS A 124 0.81 -9.93 -6.61
CA CYS A 124 2.14 -10.51 -6.84
C CYS A 124 2.57 -11.47 -5.71
N PHE A 125 1.99 -11.30 -4.54
CA PHE A 125 2.21 -12.17 -3.38
C PHE A 125 1.11 -13.23 -3.25
N GLU A 126 -0.14 -12.86 -3.45
CA GLU A 126 -1.30 -13.75 -3.41
C GLU A 126 -1.13 -14.99 -4.31
N ARG A 127 -0.57 -14.80 -5.51
CA ARG A 127 -0.32 -15.90 -6.47
C ARG A 127 0.63 -16.97 -5.96
N LEU A 128 1.40 -16.70 -4.91
CA LEU A 128 2.32 -17.64 -4.27
C LEU A 128 1.67 -18.38 -3.08
N GLY A 129 0.38 -18.14 -2.81
CA GLY A 129 -0.34 -18.76 -1.69
C GLY A 129 0.13 -18.27 -0.32
N ALA A 130 -0.02 -19.10 0.71
CA ALA A 130 0.33 -18.73 2.09
C ALA A 130 1.78 -18.23 2.27
N PRO A 131 2.83 -18.87 1.70
CA PRO A 131 4.17 -18.32 1.77
C PRO A 131 4.32 -16.94 1.14
N GLY A 132 3.53 -16.61 0.12
CA GLY A 132 3.52 -15.29 -0.49
C GLY A 132 2.92 -14.21 0.44
N TRP A 133 1.84 -14.53 1.15
CA TRP A 133 1.29 -13.63 2.17
C TRP A 133 2.27 -13.37 3.30
N LEU A 134 2.96 -14.42 3.76
CA LEU A 134 4.00 -14.28 4.78
C LEU A 134 5.16 -13.41 4.28
N ALA A 135 5.58 -13.59 3.02
CA ALA A 135 6.59 -12.72 2.41
C ALA A 135 6.12 -11.26 2.36
N LEU A 136 4.85 -11.00 2.06
CA LEU A 136 4.27 -9.65 2.08
C LEU A 136 4.33 -9.02 3.48
N GLU A 137 4.03 -9.76 4.53
CA GLU A 137 4.13 -9.29 5.91
C GLU A 137 5.57 -8.88 6.26
N HIS A 138 6.55 -9.71 5.90
CA HIS A 138 7.97 -9.38 6.10
C HIS A 138 8.41 -8.15 5.29
N VAL A 139 7.96 -8.01 4.04
CA VAL A 139 8.21 -6.81 3.22
C VAL A 139 7.63 -5.56 3.88
N ALA A 140 6.40 -5.62 4.38
CA ALA A 140 5.76 -4.50 5.06
C ALA A 140 6.48 -4.14 6.37
N MET A 141 6.89 -5.14 7.15
CA MET A 141 7.69 -4.94 8.38
C MET A 141 9.03 -4.27 8.09
N HIS A 142 9.76 -4.75 7.09
CA HIS A 142 11.05 -4.19 6.69
C HIS A 142 10.92 -2.74 6.20
N ALA A 143 9.91 -2.46 5.38
CA ALA A 143 9.65 -1.11 4.91
C ALA A 143 9.37 -0.13 6.07
N ARG A 144 8.53 -0.53 7.05
CA ARG A 144 8.28 0.28 8.25
C ARG A 144 9.54 0.48 9.10
N ALA A 145 10.35 -0.56 9.27
CA ALA A 145 11.63 -0.47 9.98
C ALA A 145 12.61 0.50 9.29
N SER A 146 12.51 0.62 7.95
CA SER A 146 13.26 1.58 7.14
C SER A 146 12.64 2.99 7.14
N GLY A 147 11.58 3.23 7.93
CA GLY A 147 10.88 4.51 8.04
C GLY A 147 10.03 4.88 6.83
N LEU A 148 9.64 3.90 6.01
CA LEU A 148 8.77 4.09 4.85
C LEU A 148 7.30 3.84 5.23
N LEU A 149 6.39 4.61 4.61
CA LEU A 149 4.97 4.28 4.66
C LEU A 149 4.69 3.05 3.78
N VAL A 150 3.70 2.25 4.16
CA VAL A 150 3.27 1.06 3.42
C VAL A 150 1.89 1.29 2.82
N LEU A 151 1.77 1.29 1.49
CA LEU A 151 0.51 1.41 0.75
C LEU A 151 0.15 0.05 0.14
N ALA A 152 -0.79 -0.68 0.73
CA ALA A 152 -1.24 -2.00 0.25
C ALA A 152 -2.06 -1.86 -1.05
N ASP A 153 -1.50 -2.22 -2.20
CA ASP A 153 -2.16 -2.06 -3.50
C ASP A 153 -2.97 -3.31 -3.89
N GLY A 154 -4.16 -3.46 -3.29
CA GLY A 154 -5.07 -4.59 -3.53
C GLY A 154 -6.32 -4.22 -4.32
N LYS A 155 -6.62 -2.92 -4.47
CA LYS A 155 -7.83 -2.39 -5.15
C LYS A 155 -9.10 -3.09 -4.68
N ARG A 156 -9.23 -3.26 -3.34
CA ARG A 156 -10.35 -3.99 -2.73
C ARG A 156 -11.64 -3.19 -2.86
N GLY A 157 -12.75 -3.92 -3.02
CA GLY A 157 -14.09 -3.39 -3.05
C GLY A 157 -15.06 -4.55 -3.00
N ASP A 158 -16.06 -4.45 -2.11
CA ASP A 158 -17.08 -5.48 -1.92
C ASP A 158 -18.28 -4.86 -1.20
N VAL A 159 -19.37 -5.61 -1.05
CA VAL A 159 -20.50 -5.20 -0.21
C VAL A 159 -20.06 -4.93 1.23
N PRO A 160 -20.80 -4.11 2.00
CA PRO A 160 -20.30 -3.53 3.26
C PRO A 160 -19.69 -4.51 4.26
N VAL A 161 -20.30 -5.69 4.44
CA VAL A 161 -19.82 -6.70 5.40
C VAL A 161 -18.43 -7.23 5.01
N THR A 162 -18.22 -7.55 3.73
CA THR A 162 -16.94 -8.05 3.22
C THR A 162 -15.91 -6.91 3.10
N ALA A 163 -16.35 -5.70 2.76
CA ALA A 163 -15.52 -4.51 2.76
C ALA A 163 -14.90 -4.24 4.14
N ALA A 164 -15.68 -4.39 5.22
CA ALA A 164 -15.17 -4.27 6.58
C ALA A 164 -14.06 -5.29 6.88
N ALA A 165 -14.20 -6.55 6.42
CA ALA A 165 -13.18 -7.58 6.59
C ALA A 165 -11.87 -7.23 5.84
N TYR A 166 -11.96 -6.67 4.61
CA TYR A 166 -10.79 -6.14 3.91
C TYR A 166 -10.11 -5.00 4.66
N GLY A 167 -10.87 -4.06 5.23
CA GLY A 167 -10.32 -2.98 6.06
C GLY A 167 -9.58 -3.54 7.28
N GLN A 168 -10.14 -4.52 7.98
CA GLN A 168 -9.49 -5.21 9.10
C GLN A 168 -8.20 -5.90 8.68
N ALA A 169 -8.21 -6.62 7.55
CA ALA A 169 -7.06 -7.34 7.05
C ALA A 169 -5.89 -6.42 6.61
N LEU A 170 -6.20 -5.25 6.05
CA LEU A 170 -5.17 -4.37 5.47
C LEU A 170 -4.60 -3.37 6.49
N VAL A 171 -5.44 -2.74 7.31
CA VAL A 171 -5.01 -1.64 8.20
C VAL A 171 -5.39 -1.84 9.65
N GLY A 172 -6.39 -2.67 9.92
CA GLY A 172 -6.97 -2.86 11.25
C GLY A 172 -6.48 -4.10 11.96
N GLY A 173 -7.42 -4.69 12.67
CA GLY A 173 -7.29 -6.00 13.33
C GLY A 173 -8.66 -6.63 13.46
N THR A 174 -8.69 -7.95 13.46
CA THR A 174 -9.92 -8.75 13.55
C THR A 174 -10.12 -9.25 14.98
N PRO A 175 -11.20 -8.88 15.67
CA PRO A 175 -11.52 -9.46 16.97
C PRO A 175 -11.76 -10.97 16.86
N SER A 176 -11.20 -11.74 17.79
CA SER A 176 -11.41 -13.18 17.87
C SER A 176 -11.52 -13.65 19.32
N PRO A 177 -12.00 -14.89 19.58
CA PRO A 177 -12.00 -15.47 20.92
C PRO A 177 -10.60 -15.62 21.55
N PHE A 178 -9.55 -15.55 20.73
CA PHE A 178 -8.14 -15.69 21.15
C PHE A 178 -7.44 -14.32 21.27
N GLY A 179 -8.15 -13.22 21.15
CA GLY A 179 -7.64 -11.86 21.11
C GLY A 179 -7.77 -11.24 19.71
N THR A 180 -7.21 -10.03 19.53
CA THR A 180 -7.26 -9.36 18.24
C THR A 180 -6.13 -9.89 17.33
N VAL A 181 -6.53 -10.41 16.17
CA VAL A 181 -5.58 -10.80 15.11
C VAL A 181 -5.19 -9.54 14.34
N ALA A 182 -3.92 -9.19 14.33
CA ALA A 182 -3.42 -8.04 13.58
C ALA A 182 -3.57 -8.28 12.07
N GLY A 183 -3.92 -7.23 11.31
CA GLY A 183 -3.82 -7.22 9.85
C GLY A 183 -2.42 -6.88 9.37
N LEU A 184 -2.27 -6.52 8.10
CA LEU A 184 -0.99 -6.11 7.50
C LEU A 184 -0.45 -4.80 8.12
N GLU A 185 -1.28 -4.06 8.84
CA GLU A 185 -0.96 -2.76 9.45
C GLU A 185 -0.42 -1.73 8.45
N ALA A 186 -0.92 -1.76 7.23
CA ALA A 186 -0.55 -0.78 6.21
C ALA A 186 -0.92 0.65 6.65
N ASP A 187 -0.18 1.64 6.14
CA ASP A 187 -0.49 3.05 6.36
C ASP A 187 -1.57 3.57 5.43
N ALA A 188 -1.74 2.91 4.29
CA ALA A 188 -2.85 3.14 3.38
C ALA A 188 -3.09 1.91 2.48
N PHE A 189 -4.21 1.91 1.77
CA PHE A 189 -4.52 0.88 0.78
C PHE A 189 -5.28 1.47 -0.42
N THR A 190 -5.40 0.70 -1.52
CA THR A 190 -6.20 1.10 -2.67
C THR A 190 -7.57 0.42 -2.67
N ALA A 191 -8.63 1.18 -3.03
CA ALA A 191 -10.02 0.74 -3.04
C ALA A 191 -10.69 0.96 -4.40
N ASN A 192 -11.60 0.04 -4.75
CA ASN A 192 -12.39 0.09 -5.98
C ASN A 192 -13.79 0.67 -5.68
N PRO A 193 -14.21 1.77 -6.34
CA PRO A 193 -15.48 2.44 -6.07
C PRO A 193 -16.69 1.84 -6.79
N LEU A 194 -16.53 0.79 -7.61
CA LEU A 194 -17.55 0.31 -8.52
C LEU A 194 -18.89 -0.03 -7.82
N LEU A 195 -18.84 -0.50 -6.57
CA LEU A 195 -20.02 -0.88 -5.79
C LEU A 195 -20.68 0.30 -5.05
N GLY A 196 -20.12 1.51 -5.15
CA GLY A 196 -20.73 2.72 -4.60
C GLY A 196 -20.21 3.13 -3.22
N ARG A 197 -20.87 4.15 -2.66
CA ARG A 197 -20.50 4.80 -1.40
C ARG A 197 -20.54 3.83 -0.21
N ASP A 198 -21.62 3.09 -0.07
CA ASP A 198 -21.87 2.17 1.06
C ASP A 198 -20.81 1.05 1.14
N ALA A 199 -20.22 0.69 0.01
CA ALA A 199 -19.11 -0.26 -0.07
C ALA A 199 -17.75 0.35 0.31
N LEU A 200 -17.55 1.66 0.08
CA LEU A 200 -16.33 2.38 0.45
C LEU A 200 -16.30 2.77 1.93
N GLU A 201 -17.44 3.13 2.52
CA GLU A 201 -17.53 3.63 3.90
C GLU A 201 -16.90 2.69 4.94
N PRO A 202 -17.15 1.37 4.97
CA PRO A 202 -16.52 0.48 5.94
C PRO A 202 -15.00 0.40 5.79
N LEU A 203 -14.48 0.49 4.56
CA LEU A 203 -13.04 0.54 4.27
C LEU A 203 -12.42 1.83 4.83
N ILE A 204 -13.05 2.97 4.56
CA ILE A 204 -12.59 4.28 5.02
C ILE A 204 -12.68 4.39 6.55
N GLN A 205 -13.74 3.89 7.16
CA GLN A 205 -13.88 3.86 8.62
C GLN A 205 -12.79 3.01 9.28
N ALA A 206 -12.46 1.85 8.71
CA ALA A 206 -11.35 1.02 9.20
C ALA A 206 -10.01 1.76 9.10
N ALA A 207 -9.78 2.51 8.01
CA ALA A 207 -8.60 3.34 7.85
C ALA A 207 -8.54 4.45 8.91
N ARG A 208 -9.61 5.23 9.08
CA ARG A 208 -9.73 6.31 10.08
C ARG A 208 -9.46 5.85 11.50
N ALA A 209 -10.04 4.72 11.89
CA ALA A 209 -9.83 4.13 13.20
C ALA A 209 -8.35 3.82 13.52
N ARG A 210 -7.49 3.75 12.50
CA ARG A 210 -6.05 3.43 12.62
C ARG A 210 -5.14 4.57 12.16
N GLY A 211 -5.67 5.76 11.88
CA GLY A 211 -4.91 6.86 11.30
C GLY A 211 -4.27 6.50 9.96
N ALA A 212 -4.91 5.62 9.19
CA ALA A 212 -4.51 5.18 7.87
C ALA A 212 -5.33 5.88 6.77
N GLY A 213 -4.90 5.77 5.50
CA GLY A 213 -5.56 6.35 4.35
C GLY A 213 -6.17 5.30 3.41
N ALA A 214 -7.14 5.72 2.59
CA ALA A 214 -7.72 4.92 1.53
C ALA A 214 -7.63 5.64 0.18
N PHE A 215 -6.91 5.08 -0.80
CA PHE A 215 -6.79 5.63 -2.15
C PHE A 215 -7.81 4.96 -3.07
N VAL A 216 -8.83 5.71 -3.45
CA VAL A 216 -9.93 5.23 -4.31
C VAL A 216 -9.56 5.39 -5.79
N LEU A 217 -9.87 4.40 -6.62
CA LEU A 217 -9.66 4.49 -8.07
C LEU A 217 -10.58 5.57 -8.67
N VAL A 218 -10.00 6.56 -9.35
CA VAL A 218 -10.77 7.63 -10.03
C VAL A 218 -10.53 7.59 -11.53
N ARG A 219 -9.27 7.77 -11.97
CA ARG A 219 -8.92 7.64 -13.39
C ARG A 219 -7.58 6.91 -13.51
N THR A 220 -7.63 5.65 -13.87
CA THR A 220 -6.44 4.78 -13.92
C THR A 220 -5.60 5.01 -15.18
N SER A 221 -4.33 4.56 -15.17
CA SER A 221 -3.35 4.84 -16.23
C SER A 221 -3.39 3.86 -17.41
N ASN A 222 -4.11 2.73 -17.29
CA ASN A 222 -4.18 1.72 -18.33
C ASN A 222 -5.03 2.20 -19.54
N PRO A 223 -4.75 1.75 -20.76
CA PRO A 223 -5.49 2.16 -21.97
C PRO A 223 -7.00 1.88 -21.89
N GLY A 224 -7.40 0.69 -21.40
CA GLY A 224 -8.81 0.31 -21.24
C GLY A 224 -9.60 1.12 -20.20
N ALA A 225 -8.94 2.01 -19.46
CA ALA A 225 -9.64 2.92 -18.57
C ALA A 225 -10.62 3.84 -19.31
N ALA A 226 -10.33 4.17 -20.59
CA ALA A 226 -11.20 4.98 -21.43
C ALA A 226 -12.56 4.32 -21.72
N ASP A 227 -12.62 2.98 -21.77
CA ASP A 227 -13.84 2.24 -22.10
C ASP A 227 -14.96 2.46 -21.06
N ILE A 228 -14.56 2.71 -19.80
CA ILE A 228 -15.48 2.85 -18.67
C ILE A 228 -15.39 4.24 -18.06
N LEU A 229 -14.19 4.67 -17.67
CA LEU A 229 -14.04 5.89 -16.87
C LEU A 229 -14.28 7.17 -17.67
N ASP A 230 -14.04 7.16 -18.99
CA ASP A 230 -14.35 8.30 -19.87
C ASP A 230 -15.81 8.27 -20.39
N ALA A 231 -16.63 7.28 -19.96
CA ALA A 231 -18.06 7.26 -20.32
C ALA A 231 -18.76 8.53 -19.81
N ARG A 232 -19.65 9.09 -20.63
CA ARG A 232 -20.47 10.24 -20.27
C ARG A 232 -21.75 9.78 -19.58
N LEU A 233 -22.04 10.39 -18.46
CA LEU A 233 -23.29 10.22 -17.73
C LEU A 233 -24.39 11.13 -18.32
N GLU A 234 -25.65 10.89 -17.96
CA GLU A 234 -26.78 11.73 -18.35
C GLU A 234 -26.61 13.20 -17.94
N SER A 235 -25.88 13.47 -16.86
CA SER A 235 -25.52 14.83 -16.42
C SER A 235 -24.56 15.55 -17.38
N GLY A 236 -23.97 14.84 -18.34
CA GLY A 236 -22.94 15.34 -19.26
C GLY A 236 -21.50 15.25 -18.71
N GLU A 237 -21.34 14.95 -17.42
CA GLU A 237 -20.01 14.72 -16.83
C GLU A 237 -19.46 13.32 -17.19
N HIS A 238 -18.13 13.16 -17.12
CA HIS A 238 -17.51 11.84 -17.25
C HIS A 238 -17.64 11.04 -15.95
N LEU A 239 -17.66 9.70 -16.05
CA LEU A 239 -17.72 8.86 -14.87
C LEU A 239 -16.56 9.14 -13.89
N TRP A 240 -15.33 9.38 -14.38
CA TRP A 240 -14.20 9.74 -13.52
C TRP A 240 -14.43 11.08 -12.77
N GLU A 241 -15.16 12.05 -13.32
CA GLU A 241 -15.51 13.29 -12.61
C GLU A 241 -16.51 13.02 -11.47
N ARG A 242 -17.47 12.14 -11.72
CA ARG A 242 -18.41 11.68 -10.67
C ARG A 242 -17.68 10.96 -9.54
N LEU A 243 -16.73 10.09 -9.89
CA LEU A 243 -15.89 9.40 -8.88
C LEU A 243 -15.02 10.39 -8.10
N ALA A 244 -14.46 11.41 -8.77
CA ALA A 244 -13.70 12.47 -8.11
C ALA A 244 -14.54 13.22 -7.08
N ARG A 245 -15.78 13.58 -7.40
CA ARG A 245 -16.69 14.23 -6.44
C ARG A 245 -17.00 13.32 -5.26
N LEU A 246 -17.28 12.03 -5.50
CA LEU A 246 -17.52 11.05 -4.44
C LEU A 246 -16.33 10.97 -3.48
N VAL A 247 -15.10 10.95 -4.01
CA VAL A 247 -13.87 10.93 -3.20
C VAL A 247 -13.72 12.21 -2.39
N ALA A 248 -13.99 13.38 -2.98
CA ALA A 248 -13.96 14.65 -2.27
C ALA A 248 -14.98 14.68 -1.11
N GLU A 249 -16.23 14.29 -1.38
CA GLU A 249 -17.29 14.22 -0.38
C GLU A 249 -16.91 13.30 0.79
N LEU A 250 -16.42 12.08 0.50
CA LEU A 250 -15.96 11.14 1.52
C LEU A 250 -14.79 11.68 2.34
N GLY A 251 -13.91 12.46 1.72
CA GLY A 251 -12.80 13.13 2.40
C GLY A 251 -13.21 14.33 3.26
N GLU A 252 -14.34 14.98 2.96
CA GLU A 252 -14.89 16.09 3.76
C GLU A 252 -15.60 15.63 5.03
N GLU A 253 -16.07 14.38 5.07
CA GLU A 253 -16.69 13.76 6.26
C GLU A 253 -15.68 13.51 7.38
N ASP A 254 -14.40 13.72 7.13
CA ASP A 254 -13.36 13.65 8.15
C ASP A 254 -13.54 14.77 9.19
N ALA A 255 -13.91 14.40 10.42
CA ALA A 255 -14.14 15.31 11.54
C ALA A 255 -12.91 16.15 11.94
N GLY A 256 -11.74 15.91 11.33
CA GLY A 256 -10.52 16.66 11.48
C GLY A 256 -10.27 17.71 10.39
N ALA A 257 -11.28 18.08 9.60
CA ALA A 257 -11.21 19.11 8.56
C ALA A 257 -10.92 20.51 9.16
N GLY A 258 -9.68 20.73 9.59
CA GLY A 258 -9.16 21.98 10.15
C GLY A 258 -7.87 22.40 9.47
N GLU A 259 -7.28 23.49 9.93
CA GLU A 259 -5.93 23.87 9.55
C GLU A 259 -4.94 22.78 9.99
N GLY A 260 -4.03 22.36 9.09
CA GLY A 260 -2.92 21.50 9.44
C GLY A 260 -2.00 22.16 10.47
N GLN A 261 -1.10 21.41 11.08
CA GLN A 261 -0.20 21.90 12.16
C GLN A 261 0.64 23.13 11.79
N SER A 262 0.70 23.51 10.51
CA SER A 262 1.48 24.67 10.01
C SER A 262 0.62 25.80 9.42
N GLY A 263 -0.72 25.78 9.60
CA GLY A 263 -1.61 26.74 8.94
C GLY A 263 -1.86 26.44 7.45
N ALA A 264 -1.27 25.35 6.92
CA ALA A 264 -1.54 24.86 5.58
C ALA A 264 -2.83 24.02 5.54
N VAL A 265 -3.44 23.89 4.36
CA VAL A 265 -4.61 23.03 4.17
C VAL A 265 -4.25 21.57 4.51
N ARG A 266 -4.95 20.99 5.47
CA ARG A 266 -4.77 19.58 5.82
C ARG A 266 -5.24 18.68 4.68
N LEU A 267 -4.40 17.74 4.26
CA LEU A 267 -4.79 16.73 3.30
C LEU A 267 -5.78 15.73 3.89
N SER A 268 -6.71 15.26 3.07
CA SER A 268 -7.69 14.22 3.43
C SER A 268 -7.01 12.86 3.68
N ASP A 269 -7.66 12.03 4.49
CA ASP A 269 -7.38 10.60 4.65
C ASP A 269 -7.89 9.74 3.47
N VAL A 270 -8.78 10.31 2.64
CA VAL A 270 -9.23 9.69 1.40
C VAL A 270 -8.45 10.27 0.23
N GLY A 271 -7.63 9.42 -0.38
CA GLY A 271 -6.83 9.73 -1.56
C GLY A 271 -7.50 9.25 -2.84
N ALA A 272 -6.92 9.64 -3.98
CA ALA A 272 -7.37 9.22 -5.31
C ALA A 272 -6.24 8.59 -6.11
N VAL A 273 -6.49 7.47 -6.79
CA VAL A 273 -5.60 6.95 -7.82
C VAL A 273 -5.91 7.64 -9.13
N THR A 274 -4.97 8.48 -9.60
CA THR A 274 -5.08 9.26 -10.83
C THR A 274 -3.87 9.01 -11.72
N GLY A 275 -4.07 8.45 -12.91
CA GLY A 275 -2.98 8.05 -13.78
C GLY A 275 -2.16 9.22 -14.31
N ALA A 276 -0.84 9.11 -14.26
CA ALA A 276 0.11 10.08 -14.79
C ALA A 276 0.20 10.11 -16.33
N THR A 277 -0.49 9.20 -17.02
CA THR A 277 -0.49 9.08 -18.49
C THR A 277 -1.44 10.05 -19.20
N ARG A 278 -2.26 10.77 -18.43
CA ARG A 278 -3.23 11.77 -18.90
C ARG A 278 -3.14 13.05 -18.06
N PRO A 279 -2.04 13.80 -18.17
CA PRO A 279 -1.80 14.99 -17.35
C PRO A 279 -2.84 16.09 -17.57
N GLU A 280 -3.50 16.12 -18.73
CA GLU A 280 -4.59 17.05 -19.05
C GLU A 280 -5.79 16.92 -18.09
N HIS A 281 -6.00 15.75 -17.48
CA HIS A 281 -7.05 15.56 -16.50
C HIS A 281 -6.67 16.06 -15.09
N LEU A 282 -5.36 16.19 -14.77
CA LEU A 282 -4.90 16.49 -13.41
C LEU A 282 -5.39 17.83 -12.88
N SER A 283 -5.40 18.87 -13.72
CA SER A 283 -5.93 20.20 -13.33
C SER A 283 -7.40 20.09 -12.94
N ARG A 284 -8.20 19.42 -13.77
CA ARG A 284 -9.63 19.23 -13.50
C ARG A 284 -9.88 18.35 -12.28
N LEU A 285 -9.11 17.28 -12.11
CA LEU A 285 -9.17 16.43 -10.92
C LEU A 285 -8.82 17.22 -9.66
N ARG A 286 -7.83 18.11 -9.72
CA ARG A 286 -7.44 18.94 -8.58
C ARG A 286 -8.52 19.96 -8.20
N GLU A 287 -9.20 20.55 -9.20
CA GLU A 287 -10.37 21.41 -8.94
C GLU A 287 -11.49 20.67 -8.20
N LEU A 288 -11.78 19.43 -8.61
CA LEU A 288 -12.81 18.59 -8.00
C LEU A 288 -12.42 18.05 -6.62
N MET A 289 -11.13 17.86 -6.37
CA MET A 289 -10.59 17.23 -5.17
C MET A 289 -9.45 18.08 -4.55
N PRO A 290 -9.73 19.27 -4.03
CA PRO A 290 -8.69 20.23 -3.63
C PRO A 290 -7.81 19.77 -2.46
N ARG A 291 -8.31 18.89 -1.58
CA ARG A 291 -7.59 18.38 -0.39
C ARG A 291 -7.13 16.93 -0.51
N THR A 292 -7.46 16.27 -1.59
CA THR A 292 -7.21 14.83 -1.78
C THR A 292 -5.75 14.57 -2.19
N PRO A 293 -5.00 13.71 -1.50
CA PRO A 293 -3.71 13.25 -2.00
C PRO A 293 -3.89 12.34 -3.22
N PHE A 294 -3.12 12.59 -4.28
CA PHE A 294 -3.17 11.80 -5.51
C PHE A 294 -2.06 10.74 -5.51
N LEU A 295 -2.41 9.49 -5.80
CA LEU A 295 -1.47 8.44 -6.14
C LEU A 295 -1.37 8.37 -7.67
N LEU A 296 -0.17 8.61 -8.22
CA LEU A 296 0.09 8.89 -9.63
C LEU A 296 0.89 7.73 -10.28
N PRO A 297 0.23 6.60 -10.61
CA PRO A 297 0.89 5.52 -11.34
C PRO A 297 1.08 5.87 -12.82
N GLY A 298 2.09 5.23 -13.45
CA GLY A 298 2.33 5.33 -14.89
C GLY A 298 3.58 6.12 -15.28
N ILE A 299 4.42 6.51 -14.32
CA ILE A 299 5.70 7.17 -14.60
C ILE A 299 6.74 6.15 -15.09
N GLY A 300 7.54 6.57 -16.05
CA GLY A 300 8.60 5.78 -16.68
C GLY A 300 8.04 4.72 -17.63
N ALA A 301 7.90 3.48 -17.20
CA ALA A 301 7.54 2.34 -18.06
C ALA A 301 6.22 2.47 -18.84
N GLN A 302 5.31 3.35 -18.44
CA GLN A 302 4.05 3.63 -19.14
C GLN A 302 4.05 4.98 -19.90
N GLY A 303 5.19 5.67 -19.96
CA GLY A 303 5.37 6.89 -20.73
C GLY A 303 4.90 8.19 -20.05
N GLY A 304 4.52 8.14 -18.77
CA GLY A 304 4.22 9.37 -18.02
C GLY A 304 5.48 10.19 -17.74
N ASP A 305 5.35 11.52 -17.83
CA ASP A 305 6.40 12.47 -17.53
C ASP A 305 6.15 13.15 -16.18
N VAL A 306 7.16 13.13 -15.30
CA VAL A 306 7.10 13.79 -13.99
C VAL A 306 6.83 15.29 -14.13
N ALA A 307 7.42 15.97 -15.14
CA ALA A 307 7.24 17.40 -15.34
C ALA A 307 5.79 17.81 -15.59
N ALA A 308 4.96 16.92 -16.14
CA ALA A 308 3.55 17.16 -16.39
C ALA A 308 2.65 17.03 -15.15
N LEU A 309 3.20 16.65 -13.99
CA LEU A 309 2.43 16.37 -12.78
C LEU A 309 2.23 17.58 -11.87
N ALA A 310 2.73 18.76 -12.20
CA ALA A 310 2.66 19.96 -11.37
C ALA A 310 1.26 20.25 -10.78
N PRO A 311 0.12 20.08 -11.50
CA PRO A 311 -1.20 20.32 -10.93
C PRO A 311 -1.53 19.41 -9.75
N ALA A 312 -0.95 18.19 -9.67
CA ALA A 312 -1.19 17.26 -8.57
C ALA A 312 -0.66 17.80 -7.23
N PHE A 313 0.34 18.67 -7.26
CA PHE A 313 1.00 19.22 -6.07
C PHE A 313 0.39 20.54 -5.59
N ALA A 314 -0.73 21.02 -6.17
CA ALA A 314 -1.31 22.32 -5.83
C ALA A 314 -1.61 22.52 -4.33
N PRO A 315 -2.07 21.50 -3.54
CA PRO A 315 -2.27 21.69 -2.10
C PRO A 315 -0.97 21.62 -1.28
N GLY A 316 0.16 21.40 -1.92
CA GLY A 316 1.48 21.22 -1.30
C GLY A 316 2.15 19.93 -1.78
N ARG A 317 3.39 19.74 -1.39
CA ARG A 317 4.25 18.62 -1.85
C ARG A 317 3.64 17.24 -1.66
N ALA A 318 2.97 17.01 -0.55
CA ALA A 318 2.28 15.75 -0.26
C ALA A 318 0.95 15.56 -1.03
N GLY A 319 0.50 16.56 -1.80
CA GLY A 319 -0.69 16.46 -2.65
C GLY A 319 -0.56 15.45 -3.78
N GLY A 320 0.67 15.08 -4.18
CA GLY A 320 0.93 14.10 -5.23
C GLY A 320 2.00 13.09 -4.80
N LEU A 321 1.74 11.82 -5.05
CA LEU A 321 2.64 10.69 -4.79
C LEU A 321 2.98 10.00 -6.12
N VAL A 322 4.21 10.14 -6.56
CA VAL A 322 4.69 9.62 -7.86
C VAL A 322 5.09 8.16 -7.70
N THR A 323 4.33 7.24 -8.30
CA THR A 323 4.60 5.80 -8.18
C THR A 323 5.47 5.31 -9.34
N ALA A 324 6.61 4.72 -9.01
CA ALA A 324 7.52 4.09 -9.95
C ALA A 324 7.87 2.67 -9.46
N SER A 325 7.78 1.69 -10.34
CA SER A 325 8.06 0.28 -10.05
C SER A 325 9.13 -0.26 -10.98
N ARG A 326 8.75 -0.69 -12.18
CA ARG A 326 9.67 -1.30 -13.16
C ARG A 326 10.81 -0.39 -13.59
N SER A 327 10.59 0.92 -13.67
CA SER A 327 11.65 1.88 -14.02
C SER A 327 12.76 1.90 -12.97
N ILE A 328 12.44 1.66 -11.70
CA ILE A 328 13.43 1.56 -10.61
C ILE A 328 14.00 0.14 -10.56
N ALA A 329 13.14 -0.88 -10.42
CA ALA A 329 13.59 -2.27 -10.22
C ALA A 329 14.43 -2.83 -11.38
N ASN A 330 14.15 -2.39 -12.63
CA ASN A 330 14.81 -2.86 -13.85
C ASN A 330 15.77 -1.82 -14.45
N ALA A 331 16.14 -0.77 -13.72
CA ALA A 331 17.05 0.27 -14.21
C ALA A 331 18.42 -0.29 -14.64
N TYR A 332 18.84 -1.40 -14.04
CA TYR A 332 20.11 -2.08 -14.35
C TYR A 332 20.14 -2.65 -15.78
N GLU A 333 19.01 -3.00 -16.37
CA GLU A 333 18.96 -3.55 -17.75
C GLU A 333 19.52 -2.55 -18.79
N GLN A 334 19.50 -1.25 -18.48
CA GLN A 334 19.96 -0.19 -19.39
C GLN A 334 21.28 0.47 -18.94
N SER A 335 21.64 0.36 -17.66
CA SER A 335 22.75 1.11 -17.08
C SER A 335 24.08 0.35 -17.08
N GLY A 336 24.07 -0.99 -17.18
CA GLY A 336 25.25 -1.83 -17.01
C GLY A 336 25.84 -1.84 -15.59
N SER A 337 25.17 -1.23 -14.62
CA SER A 337 25.52 -1.20 -13.20
C SER A 337 24.90 -2.38 -12.46
N SER A 338 25.28 -2.62 -11.17
CA SER A 338 24.55 -3.60 -10.36
C SER A 338 23.07 -3.19 -10.18
N PRO A 339 22.17 -4.14 -10.02
CA PRO A 339 20.74 -3.85 -9.80
C PRO A 339 20.49 -2.83 -8.69
N GLU A 340 21.18 -2.97 -7.55
CA GLU A 340 21.05 -2.08 -6.40
C GLU A 340 21.53 -0.65 -6.71
N SER A 341 22.67 -0.52 -7.37
CA SER A 341 23.21 0.80 -7.76
C SER A 341 22.31 1.51 -8.76
N ALA A 342 21.81 0.78 -9.75
CA ALA A 342 20.92 1.33 -10.77
C ALA A 342 19.55 1.73 -10.17
N ALA A 343 18.97 0.89 -9.31
CA ALA A 343 17.71 1.19 -8.63
C ALA A 343 17.81 2.43 -7.73
N ARG A 344 18.91 2.56 -6.99
CA ARG A 344 19.20 3.75 -6.17
C ARG A 344 19.28 5.01 -7.02
N ALA A 345 20.11 4.98 -8.07
CA ALA A 345 20.32 6.13 -8.96
C ALA A 345 19.02 6.58 -9.62
N GLU A 346 18.19 5.65 -10.08
CA GLU A 346 16.91 5.97 -10.72
C GLU A 346 15.90 6.54 -9.69
N ALA A 347 15.82 5.98 -8.49
CA ALA A 347 14.96 6.50 -7.45
C ALA A 347 15.37 7.92 -7.01
N GLU A 348 16.66 8.20 -6.89
CA GLU A 348 17.20 9.54 -6.60
C GLU A 348 16.89 10.52 -7.72
N ARG A 349 17.07 10.14 -8.97
CA ARG A 349 16.76 10.96 -10.14
C ARG A 349 15.26 11.34 -10.16
N LEU A 350 14.38 10.39 -9.93
CA LEU A 350 12.93 10.64 -9.87
C LEU A 350 12.56 11.55 -8.69
N ARG A 351 13.19 11.34 -7.52
CA ARG A 351 13.00 12.20 -6.35
C ARG A 351 13.36 13.65 -6.66
N GLU A 352 14.54 13.89 -7.23
CA GLU A 352 14.98 15.23 -7.59
C GLU A 352 14.04 15.90 -8.59
N GLN A 353 13.61 15.17 -9.61
CA GLN A 353 12.65 15.67 -10.60
C GLN A 353 11.30 16.04 -9.94
N ALA A 354 10.72 15.15 -9.13
CA ALA A 354 9.43 15.42 -8.49
C ALA A 354 9.55 16.57 -7.47
N TRP A 355 10.63 16.61 -6.70
CA TRP A 355 10.86 17.65 -5.70
C TRP A 355 11.03 19.04 -6.31
N SER A 356 11.62 19.14 -7.50
CA SER A 356 11.82 20.41 -8.21
C SER A 356 10.53 21.03 -8.77
N LEU A 357 9.42 20.29 -8.82
CA LEU A 357 8.12 20.79 -9.28
C LEU A 357 7.34 21.57 -8.20
N THR A 358 7.81 21.58 -6.95
CA THR A 358 7.03 22.04 -5.79
C THR A 358 7.74 23.08 -4.91
#